data_7c78a3eea9369bc4e524f919ae52a6e2
#
_entry.id   7c78a3eea9369bc4e524f919ae52a6e2
#
_cell.length_a   1.000
_cell.length_b   1.000
_cell.length_c   1.000
_cell.angle_alpha   90.00
_cell.angle_beta   90.00
_cell.angle_gamma   90.00
#
_symmetry.space_group_name_H-M   'P 1'
#
loop_
_entity.id
_entity.type
_entity.pdbx_description
1 polymer ?
#
loop_
_entity_poly.entity_id
_entity_poly.type
_entity_poly.pdbx_seq_one_letter_code
_entity_poly.pdbx_strand_id
1 'polypeptide(L)'
;MTKTIVAAALGECVHVAGVMNFLRLAESAGWRTVFLGPAVPVQEVLRAAKKENAEIERVSYRLTPETGERLLAEFAEEADDLCTRGVRFRFGGTPPVAERARRMGFFAQVFDGSEMTEDVLASIKEGSREPGAEIAYPTTTLERIRWKAPYPLLRHHFGLPTIQDTVQGIREIAEARVLDVISLGIDQDAQENFYHPERQDARRYGAGGVPVRTEDDYRQLYAASRRGNFPLLRTYSGTDDFIRLAEMYIETIHNAWCAIPLFWFNRMDGRGPWDLAGSIREHQQVMTWYGARGIPVELNEPHHWGMRDAPDVVCVVSAYLSAHNAKVFGVRDYIAQLMFNSPPGLSDAMDLAKMNAMLRIIAPLEDEKFHIWRQTRTGLLSYPLEPAAARAHLAASIYLQMSVRPHIIH
;
A
#
# COMPACT_ATOMS: atom_id res chain seq x y z
N MET A 1 -10.21 -27.74 7.50
CA MET A 1 -8.83 -28.23 7.68
C MET A 1 -7.87 -27.17 7.15
N THR A 2 -6.72 -26.97 7.80
CA THR A 2 -5.73 -25.99 7.36
C THR A 2 -5.01 -26.56 6.12
N LYS A 3 -5.02 -25.82 5.03
CA LYS A 3 -4.35 -26.20 3.79
C LYS A 3 -2.84 -26.25 3.99
N THR A 4 -2.17 -27.24 3.40
CA THR A 4 -0.73 -27.47 3.59
C THR A 4 0.07 -27.26 2.32
N ILE A 5 1.21 -26.58 2.45
CA ILE A 5 2.23 -26.42 1.42
C ILE A 5 3.51 -27.12 1.89
N VAL A 6 4.04 -28.01 1.04
CA VAL A 6 5.39 -28.59 1.21
C VAL A 6 6.33 -27.88 0.24
N ALA A 7 7.56 -27.56 0.66
CA ALA A 7 8.53 -26.90 -0.21
C ALA A 7 9.97 -27.32 0.07
N ALA A 8 10.78 -27.31 -0.98
CA ALA A 8 12.22 -27.65 -0.94
C ALA A 8 13.03 -26.94 -2.02
N ALA A 9 14.34 -26.89 -1.84
CA ALA A 9 15.28 -26.68 -2.93
C ALA A 9 15.79 -28.05 -3.41
N LEU A 10 15.62 -28.33 -4.72
CA LEU A 10 15.85 -29.64 -5.31
C LEU A 10 17.32 -29.97 -5.53
N GLY A 11 17.64 -31.26 -5.47
CA GLY A 11 18.92 -31.84 -5.87
C GLY A 11 20.08 -31.26 -5.08
N GLU A 12 21.00 -30.59 -5.76
CA GLU A 12 22.18 -29.95 -5.16
C GLU A 12 21.99 -28.46 -4.84
N CYS A 13 20.78 -27.93 -5.03
CA CYS A 13 20.51 -26.53 -4.87
C CYS A 13 20.40 -26.12 -3.38
N VAL A 14 21.30 -25.25 -2.94
CA VAL A 14 21.31 -24.71 -1.54
C VAL A 14 20.66 -23.34 -1.42
N HIS A 15 20.14 -22.80 -2.50
CA HIS A 15 19.57 -21.44 -2.52
C HIS A 15 18.11 -21.47 -2.08
N VAL A 16 17.86 -21.17 -0.82
CA VAL A 16 16.53 -21.30 -0.17
C VAL A 16 15.78 -20.00 0.03
N ALA A 17 16.42 -18.83 -0.19
CA ALA A 17 15.80 -17.54 0.12
C ALA A 17 14.43 -17.34 -0.57
N GLY A 18 14.32 -17.69 -1.85
CA GLY A 18 13.06 -17.57 -2.60
C GLY A 18 11.97 -18.54 -2.11
N VAL A 19 12.35 -19.76 -1.69
CA VAL A 19 11.44 -20.72 -1.07
C VAL A 19 10.94 -20.20 0.27
N MET A 20 11.85 -19.74 1.12
CA MET A 20 11.51 -19.24 2.45
C MET A 20 10.60 -18.01 2.39
N ASN A 21 10.87 -17.09 1.46
CA ASN A 21 10.00 -15.93 1.24
C ASN A 21 8.59 -16.37 0.81
N PHE A 22 8.49 -17.31 -0.11
CA PHE A 22 7.19 -17.84 -0.52
C PHE A 22 6.44 -18.50 0.64
N LEU A 23 7.11 -19.30 1.47
CA LEU A 23 6.49 -19.96 2.61
C LEU A 23 6.00 -18.96 3.66
N ARG A 24 6.76 -17.89 3.93
CA ARG A 24 6.31 -16.80 4.81
C ARG A 24 5.05 -16.10 4.27
N LEU A 25 4.97 -15.88 2.96
CA LEU A 25 3.77 -15.36 2.32
C LEU A 25 2.57 -16.32 2.49
N ALA A 26 2.82 -17.61 2.32
CA ALA A 26 1.80 -18.65 2.50
C ALA A 26 1.29 -18.72 3.96
N GLU A 27 2.19 -18.68 4.94
CA GLU A 27 1.84 -18.60 6.36
C GLU A 27 0.98 -17.37 6.68
N SER A 28 1.36 -16.21 6.11
CA SER A 28 0.58 -14.99 6.28
C SER A 28 -0.81 -15.06 5.64
N ALA A 29 -0.99 -15.94 4.65
CA ALA A 29 -2.27 -16.24 4.02
C ALA A 29 -3.06 -17.38 4.70
N GLY A 30 -2.57 -17.88 5.86
CA GLY A 30 -3.25 -18.90 6.67
C GLY A 30 -2.94 -20.35 6.27
N TRP A 31 -1.91 -20.60 5.46
CA TRP A 31 -1.47 -21.94 5.12
C TRP A 31 -0.52 -22.52 6.18
N ARG A 32 -0.59 -23.82 6.39
CA ARG A 32 0.45 -24.57 7.09
C ARG A 32 1.60 -24.84 6.13
N THR A 33 2.82 -24.52 6.50
CA THR A 33 4.00 -24.73 5.66
C THR A 33 4.93 -25.78 6.23
N VAL A 34 5.53 -26.57 5.35
CA VAL A 34 6.53 -27.56 5.67
C VAL A 34 7.73 -27.34 4.76
N PHE A 35 8.82 -26.89 5.34
CA PHE A 35 10.09 -26.69 4.62
C PHE A 35 11.02 -27.89 4.85
N LEU A 36 11.39 -28.58 3.79
CA LEU A 36 12.24 -29.76 3.87
C LEU A 36 13.74 -29.44 3.90
N GLY A 37 14.11 -28.25 3.46
CA GLY A 37 15.51 -27.80 3.45
C GLY A 37 16.11 -27.56 2.07
N PRO A 38 17.42 -27.30 2.04
CA PRO A 38 18.22 -27.27 0.81
C PRO A 38 18.61 -28.68 0.36
N ALA A 39 18.98 -28.81 -0.90
CA ALA A 39 19.58 -30.00 -1.47
C ALA A 39 18.77 -31.30 -1.27
N VAL A 40 17.44 -31.23 -1.42
CA VAL A 40 16.54 -32.37 -1.17
C VAL A 40 16.33 -33.17 -2.46
N PRO A 41 16.50 -34.50 -2.41
CA PRO A 41 16.21 -35.36 -3.55
C PRO A 41 14.73 -35.35 -3.95
N VAL A 42 14.45 -35.52 -5.24
CA VAL A 42 13.09 -35.53 -5.81
C VAL A 42 12.15 -36.47 -5.02
N GLN A 43 12.58 -37.70 -4.82
CA GLN A 43 11.77 -38.74 -4.16
C GLN A 43 11.42 -38.40 -2.70
N GLU A 44 12.31 -37.69 -2.02
CA GLU A 44 12.07 -37.26 -0.65
C GLU A 44 11.01 -36.14 -0.60
N VAL A 45 11.06 -35.20 -1.53
CA VAL A 45 10.06 -34.11 -1.65
C VAL A 45 8.69 -34.71 -1.93
N LEU A 46 8.55 -35.59 -2.92
CA LEU A 46 7.27 -36.22 -3.26
C LEU A 46 6.72 -37.10 -2.12
N ARG A 47 7.62 -37.82 -1.39
CA ARG A 47 7.23 -38.59 -0.21
C ARG A 47 6.68 -37.70 0.90
N ALA A 48 7.32 -36.55 1.14
CA ALA A 48 6.89 -35.60 2.13
C ALA A 48 5.53 -34.96 1.77
N ALA A 49 5.30 -34.62 0.50
CA ALA A 49 4.03 -34.11 0.01
C ALA A 49 2.88 -35.12 0.25
N LYS A 50 3.12 -36.42 0.02
CA LYS A 50 2.16 -37.50 0.33
C LYS A 50 1.87 -37.58 1.84
N LYS A 51 2.91 -37.60 2.66
CA LYS A 51 2.83 -37.73 4.12
C LYS A 51 2.08 -36.59 4.76
N GLU A 52 2.33 -35.38 4.33
CA GLU A 52 1.74 -34.16 4.86
C GLU A 52 0.37 -33.81 4.26
N ASN A 53 -0.14 -34.62 3.33
CA ASN A 53 -1.36 -34.32 2.55
C ASN A 53 -1.32 -32.92 1.95
N ALA A 54 -0.23 -32.59 1.23
CA ALA A 54 -0.03 -31.29 0.66
C ALA A 54 -1.07 -30.98 -0.44
N GLU A 55 -1.62 -29.78 -0.44
CA GLU A 55 -2.44 -29.26 -1.55
C GLU A 55 -1.58 -28.51 -2.58
N ILE A 56 -0.46 -27.97 -2.13
CA ILE A 56 0.53 -27.33 -2.99
C ILE A 56 1.90 -27.89 -2.65
N GLU A 57 2.66 -28.21 -3.68
CA GLU A 57 4.07 -28.52 -3.56
C GLU A 57 4.88 -27.48 -4.32
N ARG A 58 5.88 -26.89 -3.66
CA ARG A 58 6.74 -25.90 -4.27
C ARG A 58 8.20 -26.31 -4.24
N VAL A 59 8.79 -26.45 -5.42
CA VAL A 59 10.20 -26.74 -5.57
C VAL A 59 10.97 -25.57 -6.18
N SER A 60 12.24 -25.48 -5.88
CA SER A 60 13.13 -24.49 -6.47
C SER A 60 14.45 -25.08 -6.92
N TYR A 61 15.02 -24.47 -7.98
CA TYR A 61 16.35 -24.78 -8.46
C TYR A 61 16.97 -23.55 -9.14
N ARG A 62 18.23 -23.22 -8.79
CA ARG A 62 18.86 -21.97 -9.21
C ARG A 62 20.29 -22.13 -9.74
N LEU A 63 20.74 -23.35 -10.00
CA LEU A 63 22.07 -23.60 -10.54
C LEU A 63 22.02 -23.63 -12.07
N THR A 64 22.55 -24.70 -12.70
CA THR A 64 22.64 -24.79 -14.17
C THR A 64 21.29 -25.15 -14.81
N PRO A 65 20.90 -24.50 -15.94
CA PRO A 65 19.64 -24.80 -16.61
C PRO A 65 19.50 -26.26 -17.05
N GLU A 66 20.58 -26.89 -17.53
CA GLU A 66 20.60 -28.28 -18.01
C GLU A 66 20.31 -29.27 -16.88
N THR A 67 20.96 -29.11 -15.73
CA THR A 67 20.70 -29.94 -14.55
C THR A 67 19.32 -29.69 -13.99
N GLY A 68 18.87 -28.41 -13.99
CA GLY A 68 17.53 -28.05 -13.60
C GLY A 68 16.47 -28.75 -14.43
N GLU A 69 16.59 -28.71 -15.76
CA GLU A 69 15.65 -29.35 -16.67
C GLU A 69 15.55 -30.86 -16.42
N ARG A 70 16.70 -31.54 -16.25
CA ARG A 70 16.75 -32.98 -15.95
C ARG A 70 16.06 -33.33 -14.62
N LEU A 71 16.33 -32.54 -13.55
CA LEU A 71 15.70 -32.76 -12.25
C LEU A 71 14.20 -32.49 -12.27
N LEU A 72 13.75 -31.49 -13.04
CA LEU A 72 12.34 -31.17 -13.19
C LEU A 72 11.61 -32.22 -14.05
N ALA A 73 12.27 -32.81 -15.04
CA ALA A 73 11.72 -33.93 -15.79
C ALA A 73 11.53 -35.17 -14.90
N GLU A 74 12.56 -35.56 -14.14
CA GLU A 74 12.47 -36.62 -13.12
C GLU A 74 11.33 -36.35 -12.13
N PHE A 75 11.24 -35.12 -11.63
CA PHE A 75 10.17 -34.71 -10.72
C PHE A 75 8.78 -34.87 -11.33
N ALA A 76 8.60 -34.45 -12.57
CA ALA A 76 7.32 -34.55 -13.27
C ALA A 76 6.90 -36.01 -13.54
N GLU A 77 7.86 -36.87 -13.93
CA GLU A 77 7.61 -38.30 -14.14
C GLU A 77 7.20 -39.03 -12.86
N GLU A 78 7.79 -38.69 -11.72
CA GLU A 78 7.52 -39.37 -10.45
C GLU A 78 6.30 -38.78 -9.70
N ALA A 79 5.78 -37.62 -10.11
CA ALA A 79 4.69 -36.89 -9.44
C ALA A 79 3.28 -37.36 -9.83
N ASP A 80 3.11 -38.32 -10.76
CA ASP A 80 1.82 -38.70 -11.36
C ASP A 80 0.73 -39.04 -10.33
N ASP A 81 1.08 -39.81 -9.29
CA ASP A 81 0.16 -40.16 -8.18
C ASP A 81 -0.32 -38.90 -7.41
N LEU A 82 0.52 -37.89 -7.22
CA LEU A 82 0.16 -36.65 -6.56
C LEU A 82 -0.68 -35.76 -7.48
N CYS A 83 -0.40 -35.78 -8.80
CA CYS A 83 -1.27 -35.09 -9.78
C CYS A 83 -2.70 -35.67 -9.72
N THR A 84 -2.84 -36.99 -9.67
CA THR A 84 -4.15 -37.65 -9.56
C THR A 84 -4.89 -37.30 -8.28
N ARG A 85 -4.17 -36.99 -7.21
CA ARG A 85 -4.75 -36.50 -5.94
C ARG A 85 -5.09 -35.01 -5.94
N GLY A 86 -4.80 -34.27 -7.00
CA GLY A 86 -5.08 -32.86 -7.15
C GLY A 86 -4.05 -31.94 -6.49
N VAL A 87 -2.85 -32.44 -6.20
CA VAL A 87 -1.74 -31.60 -5.69
C VAL A 87 -1.28 -30.66 -6.82
N ARG A 88 -1.10 -29.40 -6.49
CA ARG A 88 -0.65 -28.39 -7.46
C ARG A 88 0.84 -28.10 -7.29
N PHE A 89 1.56 -28.21 -8.37
CA PHE A 89 3.01 -28.03 -8.38
C PHE A 89 3.38 -26.62 -8.79
N ARG A 90 4.30 -26.01 -8.06
CA ARG A 90 4.85 -24.70 -8.35
C ARG A 90 6.35 -24.74 -8.38
N PHE A 91 6.94 -23.99 -9.28
CA PHE A 91 8.39 -23.90 -9.43
C PHE A 91 8.89 -22.48 -9.20
N GLY A 92 10.13 -22.35 -8.67
CA GLY A 92 10.84 -21.08 -8.59
C GLY A 92 12.31 -21.24 -8.94
N GLY A 93 12.81 -20.41 -9.85
CA GLY A 93 14.20 -20.52 -10.31
C GLY A 93 14.78 -19.20 -10.79
N THR A 94 16.01 -19.26 -11.35
CA THR A 94 16.54 -18.15 -12.14
C THR A 94 15.82 -18.06 -13.49
N PRO A 95 15.77 -16.90 -14.17
CA PRO A 95 15.06 -16.79 -15.43
C PRO A 95 15.35 -17.89 -16.46
N PRO A 96 16.62 -18.31 -16.70
CA PRO A 96 16.90 -19.39 -17.65
C PRO A 96 16.33 -20.75 -17.25
N VAL A 97 16.30 -21.08 -15.94
CA VAL A 97 15.71 -22.35 -15.43
C VAL A 97 14.19 -22.28 -15.45
N ALA A 98 13.63 -21.13 -15.05
CA ALA A 98 12.19 -20.89 -15.05
C ALA A 98 11.61 -20.99 -16.48
N GLU A 99 12.31 -20.49 -17.48
CA GLU A 99 11.89 -20.63 -18.88
C GLU A 99 11.78 -22.11 -19.31
N ARG A 100 12.73 -22.95 -18.91
CA ARG A 100 12.65 -24.40 -19.18
C ARG A 100 11.48 -25.05 -18.44
N ALA A 101 11.27 -24.70 -17.17
CA ALA A 101 10.13 -25.19 -16.41
C ALA A 101 8.78 -24.80 -17.04
N ARG A 102 8.65 -23.58 -17.59
CA ARG A 102 7.45 -23.13 -18.32
C ARG A 102 7.20 -23.97 -19.59
N ARG A 103 8.27 -24.29 -20.35
CA ARG A 103 8.15 -25.11 -21.57
C ARG A 103 7.67 -26.53 -21.30
N MET A 104 7.95 -27.08 -20.11
CA MET A 104 7.48 -28.41 -19.71
C MET A 104 5.95 -28.48 -19.53
N GLY A 105 5.29 -27.37 -19.21
CA GLY A 105 3.84 -27.32 -19.02
C GLY A 105 3.32 -28.10 -17.81
N PHE A 106 4.19 -28.61 -16.93
CA PHE A 106 3.84 -29.41 -15.76
C PHE A 106 3.44 -28.54 -14.56
N PHE A 107 4.16 -27.44 -14.33
CA PHE A 107 3.96 -26.60 -13.17
C PHE A 107 2.79 -25.63 -13.36
N ALA A 108 1.84 -25.63 -12.44
CA ALA A 108 0.72 -24.70 -12.44
C ALA A 108 1.17 -23.22 -12.36
N GLN A 109 2.31 -22.98 -11.73
CA GLN A 109 2.92 -21.64 -11.68
C GLN A 109 4.46 -21.77 -11.65
N VAL A 110 5.12 -20.85 -12.38
CA VAL A 110 6.58 -20.76 -12.46
C VAL A 110 7.00 -19.33 -12.16
N PHE A 111 7.83 -19.16 -11.13
CA PHE A 111 8.37 -17.91 -10.66
C PHE A 111 9.84 -17.76 -11.06
N ASP A 112 10.26 -16.61 -11.55
CA ASP A 112 11.65 -16.31 -11.93
C ASP A 112 12.30 -15.19 -11.10
N GLY A 113 11.53 -14.62 -10.18
CA GLY A 113 11.97 -13.54 -9.30
C GLY A 113 11.62 -12.13 -9.82
N SER A 114 10.96 -12.02 -10.96
CA SER A 114 10.43 -10.76 -11.48
C SER A 114 9.03 -10.44 -10.94
N GLU A 115 8.37 -11.42 -10.34
CA GLU A 115 7.02 -11.26 -9.83
C GLU A 115 6.97 -10.34 -8.62
N MET A 116 5.96 -9.48 -8.58
CA MET A 116 5.69 -8.66 -7.40
C MET A 116 5.16 -9.53 -6.25
N THR A 117 5.48 -9.15 -5.03
CA THR A 117 5.05 -9.86 -3.82
C THR A 117 3.53 -10.03 -3.76
N GLU A 118 2.79 -9.03 -4.22
CA GLU A 118 1.33 -9.01 -4.28
C GLU A 118 0.78 -10.07 -5.23
N ASP A 119 1.42 -10.26 -6.40
CA ASP A 119 1.02 -11.26 -7.38
C ASP A 119 1.23 -12.67 -6.82
N VAL A 120 2.38 -12.89 -6.15
CA VAL A 120 2.66 -14.15 -5.46
C VAL A 120 1.63 -14.42 -4.37
N LEU A 121 1.32 -13.42 -3.53
CA LEU A 121 0.34 -13.53 -2.46
C LEU A 121 -1.08 -13.78 -2.99
N ALA A 122 -1.50 -13.07 -4.04
CA ALA A 122 -2.77 -13.30 -4.71
C ALA A 122 -2.88 -14.74 -5.21
N SER A 123 -1.82 -15.25 -5.85
CA SER A 123 -1.78 -16.63 -6.34
C SER A 123 -1.95 -17.67 -5.23
N ILE A 124 -1.43 -17.39 -4.03
CA ILE A 124 -1.55 -18.27 -2.87
C ILE A 124 -2.98 -18.23 -2.29
N LYS A 125 -3.57 -17.04 -2.17
CA LYS A 125 -4.92 -16.84 -1.61
C LYS A 125 -6.02 -17.42 -2.49
N GLU A 126 -5.93 -17.27 -3.81
CA GLU A 126 -6.98 -17.66 -4.75
C GLU A 126 -6.98 -19.17 -5.12
N GLY A 127 -5.99 -19.90 -4.66
CA GLY A 127 -5.93 -21.38 -4.77
C GLY A 127 -5.75 -21.94 -6.17
N SER A 128 -6.08 -21.27 -7.25
CA SER A 128 -5.71 -21.59 -8.65
C SER A 128 -6.27 -20.51 -9.56
N ARG A 129 -5.41 -19.65 -10.03
CA ARG A 129 -5.72 -18.81 -11.17
C ARG A 129 -5.04 -19.43 -12.39
N GLU A 130 -5.76 -19.50 -13.51
CA GLU A 130 -5.16 -19.88 -14.78
C GLU A 130 -3.98 -18.95 -15.10
N PRO A 131 -2.85 -19.46 -15.65
CA PRO A 131 -1.76 -18.60 -16.10
C PRO A 131 -2.29 -17.59 -17.11
N GLY A 132 -2.17 -16.28 -16.77
CA GLY A 132 -2.67 -15.19 -17.61
C GLY A 132 -4.04 -14.62 -17.22
N ALA A 133 -4.69 -15.12 -16.17
CA ALA A 133 -5.91 -14.47 -15.67
C ALA A 133 -5.57 -13.09 -15.07
N GLU A 134 -6.29 -12.07 -15.52
CA GLU A 134 -6.09 -10.69 -15.09
C GLU A 134 -6.42 -10.52 -13.60
N ILE A 135 -5.53 -9.89 -12.81
CA ILE A 135 -5.78 -9.65 -11.40
C ILE A 135 -6.86 -8.57 -11.26
N ALA A 136 -7.98 -8.91 -10.65
CA ALA A 136 -8.99 -7.94 -10.29
C ALA A 136 -8.58 -7.21 -9.02
N TYR A 137 -8.00 -6.02 -9.17
CA TYR A 137 -7.62 -5.18 -8.04
C TYR A 137 -8.84 -4.54 -7.41
N PRO A 138 -9.00 -4.61 -6.07
CA PRO A 138 -10.10 -3.93 -5.39
C PRO A 138 -10.09 -2.42 -5.63
N THR A 139 -11.27 -1.84 -5.81
CA THR A 139 -11.44 -0.45 -6.22
C THR A 139 -11.66 0.52 -5.05
N THR A 140 -11.82 0.03 -3.84
CA THR A 140 -11.96 0.84 -2.63
C THR A 140 -10.78 0.66 -1.69
N THR A 141 -10.50 1.67 -0.87
CA THR A 141 -9.40 1.65 0.10
C THR A 141 -9.47 0.47 1.05
N LEU A 142 -10.64 0.22 1.64
CA LEU A 142 -10.81 -0.81 2.65
C LEU A 142 -10.69 -2.22 2.08
N GLU A 143 -11.26 -2.44 0.90
CA GLU A 143 -11.11 -3.71 0.20
C GLU A 143 -9.65 -3.93 -0.20
N ARG A 144 -8.96 -2.89 -0.68
CA ARG A 144 -7.54 -2.97 -1.05
C ARG A 144 -6.66 -3.27 0.17
N ILE A 145 -6.92 -2.67 1.34
CA ILE A 145 -6.22 -2.99 2.59
C ILE A 145 -6.43 -4.47 2.94
N ARG A 146 -7.66 -4.95 2.93
CA ARG A 146 -7.97 -6.36 3.26
C ARG A 146 -7.36 -7.34 2.26
N TRP A 147 -7.41 -6.99 0.98
CA TRP A 147 -6.83 -7.80 -0.09
C TRP A 147 -5.31 -7.94 0.05
N LYS A 148 -4.61 -6.84 0.36
CA LYS A 148 -3.16 -6.81 0.49
C LYS A 148 -2.64 -7.33 1.84
N ALA A 149 -3.48 -7.41 2.87
CA ALA A 149 -3.06 -7.86 4.20
C ALA A 149 -2.27 -9.18 4.15
N PRO A 150 -1.19 -9.33 4.94
CA PRO A 150 -0.79 -8.48 6.07
C PRO A 150 0.10 -7.28 5.71
N TYR A 151 0.37 -7.06 4.42
CA TYR A 151 1.22 -5.97 3.97
C TYR A 151 0.44 -4.66 3.88
N PRO A 152 1.05 -3.52 4.23
CA PRO A 152 0.41 -2.22 4.09
C PRO A 152 0.26 -1.80 2.62
N LEU A 153 -0.71 -0.95 2.35
CA LEU A 153 -0.77 -0.21 1.09
C LEU A 153 0.41 0.77 1.02
N LEU A 154 1.02 0.88 -0.14
CA LEU A 154 2.03 1.91 -0.41
C LEU A 154 1.38 3.10 -1.10
N ARG A 155 1.62 4.27 -0.54
CA ARG A 155 1.09 5.54 -1.02
C ARG A 155 2.21 6.55 -1.19
N HIS A 156 2.14 7.39 -2.22
CA HIS A 156 3.03 8.54 -2.35
C HIS A 156 2.33 9.71 -3.06
N HIS A 157 2.84 10.93 -2.83
CA HIS A 157 2.40 12.10 -3.59
C HIS A 157 3.05 12.12 -4.95
N PHE A 158 2.27 12.49 -5.96
CA PHE A 158 2.76 12.69 -7.30
C PHE A 158 1.98 13.79 -8.01
N GLY A 159 2.70 14.72 -8.61
CA GLY A 159 2.16 15.81 -9.43
C GLY A 159 3.32 16.64 -9.98
N LEU A 160 3.37 16.81 -11.28
CA LEU A 160 4.38 17.57 -12.00
C LEU A 160 3.79 18.91 -12.47
N PRO A 161 4.63 19.90 -12.85
CA PRO A 161 4.15 21.24 -13.22
C PRO A 161 3.27 21.33 -14.48
N THR A 162 3.01 20.21 -15.16
CA THR A 162 2.10 20.12 -16.30
C THR A 162 1.16 18.93 -16.19
N ILE A 163 -0.02 19.03 -16.80
CA ILE A 163 -1.00 17.92 -16.88
C ILE A 163 -0.39 16.75 -17.67
N GLN A 164 0.26 17.03 -18.80
CA GLN A 164 0.79 16.01 -19.69
C GLN A 164 1.88 15.17 -19.02
N ASP A 165 2.83 15.81 -18.36
CA ASP A 165 3.90 15.10 -17.65
C ASP A 165 3.33 14.30 -16.46
N THR A 166 2.32 14.84 -15.77
CA THR A 166 1.66 14.13 -14.68
C THR A 166 0.89 12.91 -15.19
N VAL A 167 0.16 13.03 -16.30
CA VAL A 167 -0.53 11.90 -16.94
C VAL A 167 0.47 10.81 -17.32
N GLN A 168 1.61 11.18 -17.94
CA GLN A 168 2.63 10.21 -18.31
C GLN A 168 3.24 9.52 -17.08
N GLY A 169 3.61 10.28 -16.05
CA GLY A 169 4.17 9.71 -14.83
C GLY A 169 3.18 8.82 -14.07
N ILE A 170 1.88 9.15 -14.04
CA ILE A 170 0.85 8.27 -13.46
C ILE A 170 0.78 6.93 -14.22
N ARG A 171 0.88 6.96 -15.56
CA ARG A 171 0.93 5.73 -16.38
C ARG A 171 2.12 4.85 -15.99
N GLU A 172 3.30 5.44 -15.89
CA GLU A 172 4.53 4.74 -15.52
C GLU A 172 4.46 4.16 -14.10
N ILE A 173 3.94 4.91 -13.14
CA ILE A 173 3.73 4.44 -11.76
C ILE A 173 2.75 3.26 -11.72
N ALA A 174 1.65 3.35 -12.45
CA ALA A 174 0.64 2.29 -12.51
C ALA A 174 1.21 1.01 -13.16
N GLU A 175 1.95 1.15 -14.25
CA GLU A 175 2.61 0.02 -14.94
C GLU A 175 3.73 -0.61 -14.13
N ALA A 176 4.44 0.20 -13.30
CA ALA A 176 5.43 -0.31 -12.36
C ALA A 176 4.82 -1.15 -11.22
N ARG A 177 3.52 -1.05 -10.97
CA ARG A 177 2.75 -1.82 -9.96
C ARG A 177 3.28 -1.72 -8.53
N VAL A 178 3.96 -0.62 -8.19
CA VAL A 178 4.59 -0.44 -6.85
C VAL A 178 3.66 0.28 -5.89
N LEU A 179 2.99 1.35 -6.34
CA LEU A 179 2.10 2.12 -5.49
C LEU A 179 0.66 1.62 -5.59
N ASP A 180 0.02 1.43 -4.45
CA ASP A 180 -1.42 1.13 -4.36
C ASP A 180 -2.27 2.39 -4.45
N VAL A 181 -1.71 3.52 -3.98
CA VAL A 181 -2.42 4.80 -3.94
C VAL A 181 -1.50 5.93 -4.40
N ILE A 182 -1.94 6.67 -5.40
CA ILE A 182 -1.30 7.92 -5.83
C ILE A 182 -2.06 9.08 -5.21
N SER A 183 -1.40 9.84 -4.34
CA SER A 183 -1.93 11.09 -3.85
C SER A 183 -1.56 12.20 -4.83
N LEU A 184 -2.55 12.74 -5.52
CA LEU A 184 -2.33 13.84 -6.45
C LEU A 184 -1.80 15.06 -5.71
N GLY A 185 -0.61 15.48 -6.04
CA GLY A 185 -0.04 16.77 -5.64
C GLY A 185 -0.54 17.82 -6.60
N ILE A 186 -1.62 18.50 -6.25
CA ILE A 186 -2.17 19.60 -7.05
C ILE A 186 -1.47 20.91 -6.69
N ASP A 187 -1.41 21.84 -7.63
CA ASP A 187 -0.82 23.14 -7.38
C ASP A 187 -1.68 23.98 -6.42
N GLN A 188 -1.14 25.10 -5.96
CA GLN A 188 -1.76 25.92 -4.95
C GLN A 188 -3.12 26.47 -5.40
N ASP A 189 -3.25 26.93 -6.65
CA ASP A 189 -4.51 27.46 -7.16
C ASP A 189 -5.58 26.38 -7.36
N ALA A 190 -5.18 25.16 -7.72
CA ALA A 190 -6.11 24.01 -7.75
C ALA A 190 -6.63 23.66 -6.35
N GLN A 191 -5.82 23.89 -5.32
CA GLN A 191 -6.21 23.64 -3.94
C GLN A 191 -7.08 24.75 -3.34
N GLU A 192 -6.77 26.01 -3.64
CA GLU A 192 -7.38 27.19 -2.99
C GLU A 192 -8.50 27.82 -3.82
N ASN A 193 -8.37 27.80 -5.15
CA ASN A 193 -9.15 28.63 -6.06
C ASN A 193 -9.73 27.84 -7.24
N PHE A 194 -9.99 26.53 -7.11
CA PHE A 194 -10.47 25.71 -8.23
C PHE A 194 -11.76 26.27 -8.84
N TYR A 195 -12.72 26.67 -8.01
CA TYR A 195 -13.99 27.26 -8.45
C TYR A 195 -13.96 28.81 -8.56
N HIS A 196 -12.81 29.41 -8.36
CA HIS A 196 -12.59 30.85 -8.38
C HIS A 196 -11.48 31.26 -9.35
N PRO A 197 -11.67 31.05 -10.67
CA PRO A 197 -10.63 31.36 -11.67
C PRO A 197 -10.19 32.82 -11.64
N GLU A 198 -11.06 33.74 -11.20
CA GLU A 198 -10.75 35.17 -11.02
C GLU A 198 -9.74 35.45 -9.89
N ARG A 199 -9.50 34.47 -9.00
CA ARG A 199 -8.52 34.55 -7.90
C ARG A 199 -7.22 33.82 -8.21
N GLN A 200 -7.17 33.06 -9.31
CA GLN A 200 -5.99 32.31 -9.70
C GLN A 200 -4.89 33.25 -10.20
N ASP A 201 -3.62 32.92 -9.89
CA ASP A 201 -2.44 33.67 -10.30
C ASP A 201 -1.62 32.84 -11.29
N ALA A 202 -1.47 33.33 -12.52
CA ALA A 202 -0.69 32.66 -13.56
C ALA A 202 0.78 32.36 -13.15
N ARG A 203 1.34 33.12 -12.20
CA ARG A 203 2.68 32.88 -11.63
C ARG A 203 2.74 31.63 -10.74
N ARG A 204 1.60 31.12 -10.27
CA ARG A 204 1.47 29.91 -9.46
C ARG A 204 1.18 28.66 -10.28
N TYR A 205 1.04 28.79 -11.60
CA TYR A 205 0.72 27.67 -12.47
C TYR A 205 1.79 26.57 -12.36
N GLY A 206 1.39 25.39 -11.93
CA GLY A 206 2.29 24.26 -11.68
C GLY A 206 3.19 24.40 -10.44
N ALA A 207 3.03 25.46 -9.64
CA ALA A 207 3.81 25.63 -8.42
C ALA A 207 3.34 24.67 -7.31
N GLY A 208 4.22 23.72 -6.98
CA GLY A 208 3.98 22.72 -5.94
C GLY A 208 3.19 21.49 -6.39
N GLY A 209 2.75 21.40 -7.65
CA GLY A 209 2.03 20.22 -8.13
C GLY A 209 1.38 20.42 -9.50
N VAL A 210 0.49 19.51 -9.86
CA VAL A 210 -0.19 19.54 -11.15
C VAL A 210 -1.25 20.65 -11.19
N PRO A 211 -1.23 21.49 -12.26
CA PRO A 211 -2.14 22.62 -12.41
C PRO A 211 -3.52 22.19 -12.94
N VAL A 212 -4.28 21.49 -12.13
CA VAL A 212 -5.65 21.10 -12.47
C VAL A 212 -6.56 22.32 -12.46
N ARG A 213 -7.32 22.54 -13.52
CA ARG A 213 -8.24 23.69 -13.66
C ARG A 213 -9.66 23.29 -14.02
N THR A 214 -9.86 22.07 -14.49
CA THR A 214 -11.16 21.54 -14.90
C THR A 214 -11.39 20.14 -14.34
N GLU A 215 -12.65 19.71 -14.31
CA GLU A 215 -13.01 18.34 -13.98
C GLU A 215 -12.42 17.34 -14.98
N ASP A 216 -12.28 17.73 -16.26
CA ASP A 216 -11.71 16.86 -17.29
C ASP A 216 -10.22 16.61 -17.06
N ASP A 217 -9.50 17.54 -16.45
CA ASP A 217 -8.12 17.29 -16.02
C ASP A 217 -8.08 16.15 -15.01
N TYR A 218 -8.97 16.15 -14.01
CA TYR A 218 -9.07 15.05 -13.05
C TYR A 218 -9.45 13.73 -13.73
N ARG A 219 -10.39 13.72 -14.67
CA ARG A 219 -10.77 12.53 -15.43
C ARG A 219 -9.60 11.98 -16.25
N GLN A 220 -8.77 12.84 -16.84
CA GLN A 220 -7.55 12.43 -17.56
C GLN A 220 -6.53 11.76 -16.61
N LEU A 221 -6.31 12.34 -15.43
CA LEU A 221 -5.42 11.75 -14.42
C LEU A 221 -5.96 10.38 -13.94
N TYR A 222 -7.27 10.26 -13.75
CA TYR A 222 -7.89 8.99 -13.40
C TYR A 222 -7.73 7.95 -14.51
N ALA A 223 -8.03 8.29 -15.74
CA ALA A 223 -7.87 7.39 -16.87
C ALA A 223 -6.43 6.89 -17.03
N ALA A 224 -5.44 7.76 -16.74
CA ALA A 224 -4.02 7.39 -16.75
C ALA A 224 -3.68 6.31 -15.73
N SER A 225 -4.35 6.27 -14.59
CA SER A 225 -4.13 5.29 -13.52
C SER A 225 -4.81 3.92 -13.77
N ARG A 226 -5.68 3.80 -14.80
CA ARG A 226 -6.47 2.57 -15.06
C ARG A 226 -5.69 1.54 -15.86
N ARG A 227 -4.50 1.15 -15.35
CA ARG A 227 -3.59 0.14 -15.91
C ARG A 227 -2.70 -0.44 -14.82
N GLY A 228 -1.91 -1.44 -15.16
CA GLY A 228 -0.96 -2.08 -14.25
C GLY A 228 -1.65 -2.68 -13.03
N ASN A 229 -1.43 -2.11 -11.83
CA ASN A 229 -2.13 -2.50 -10.62
C ASN A 229 -3.34 -1.61 -10.28
N PHE A 230 -3.78 -0.76 -11.20
CA PHE A 230 -4.94 0.12 -11.02
C PHE A 230 -4.88 0.92 -9.71
N PRO A 231 -3.83 1.72 -9.49
CA PRO A 231 -3.69 2.44 -8.23
C PRO A 231 -4.88 3.36 -7.96
N LEU A 232 -5.32 3.41 -6.71
CA LEU A 232 -6.36 4.32 -6.29
C LEU A 232 -5.83 5.76 -6.35
N LEU A 233 -6.69 6.71 -6.67
CA LEU A 233 -6.34 8.13 -6.61
C LEU A 233 -6.92 8.78 -5.36
N ARG A 234 -6.18 9.73 -4.83
CA ARG A 234 -6.60 10.58 -3.70
C ARG A 234 -6.03 11.97 -3.89
N THR A 235 -6.73 12.99 -3.43
CA THR A 235 -6.22 14.37 -3.43
C THR A 235 -6.56 15.09 -2.11
N TYR A 236 -6.09 16.33 -1.95
CA TYR A 236 -6.44 17.19 -0.83
C TYR A 236 -7.88 17.69 -0.94
N SER A 237 -8.49 18.04 0.20
CA SER A 237 -9.87 18.52 0.28
C SER A 237 -10.09 19.94 -0.27
N GLY A 238 -9.01 20.65 -0.60
CA GLY A 238 -9.07 22.10 -0.79
C GLY A 238 -8.99 22.87 0.52
N THR A 239 -9.17 24.19 0.46
CA THR A 239 -9.16 25.10 1.61
C THR A 239 -10.45 25.91 1.73
N ASP A 240 -11.29 25.84 0.73
CA ASP A 240 -12.64 26.41 0.61
C ASP A 240 -13.49 25.47 -0.25
N ASP A 241 -14.79 25.71 -0.43
CA ASP A 241 -15.70 24.91 -1.27
C ASP A 241 -15.66 23.39 -1.00
N PHE A 242 -15.38 22.97 0.24
CA PHE A 242 -15.06 21.58 0.61
C PHE A 242 -16.05 20.54 0.10
N ILE A 243 -17.36 20.78 0.24
CA ILE A 243 -18.39 19.82 -0.16
C ILE A 243 -18.47 19.73 -1.69
N ARG A 244 -18.41 20.87 -2.37
CA ARG A 244 -18.44 20.91 -3.84
C ARG A 244 -17.22 20.22 -4.45
N LEU A 245 -16.03 20.42 -3.85
CA LEU A 245 -14.82 19.70 -4.23
C LEU A 245 -14.94 18.19 -3.93
N ALA A 246 -15.52 17.82 -2.79
CA ALA A 246 -15.72 16.43 -2.42
C ALA A 246 -16.62 15.68 -3.42
N GLU A 247 -17.71 16.28 -3.86
CA GLU A 247 -18.60 15.75 -4.89
C GLU A 247 -17.84 15.53 -6.20
N MET A 248 -17.16 16.55 -6.67
CA MET A 248 -16.37 16.51 -7.90
C MET A 248 -15.25 15.43 -7.83
N TYR A 249 -14.54 15.30 -6.70
CA TYR A 249 -13.49 14.28 -6.55
C TYR A 249 -14.05 12.86 -6.57
N ILE A 250 -15.24 12.63 -6.03
CA ILE A 250 -15.89 11.31 -6.12
C ILE A 250 -16.28 11.00 -7.56
N GLU A 251 -16.84 11.97 -8.27
CA GLU A 251 -17.32 11.80 -9.64
C GLU A 251 -16.20 11.67 -10.67
N THR A 252 -15.04 12.29 -10.41
CA THR A 252 -13.94 12.34 -11.40
C THR A 252 -12.83 11.33 -11.15
N ILE A 253 -12.37 11.22 -9.89
CA ILE A 253 -11.23 10.36 -9.54
C ILE A 253 -11.58 9.21 -8.59
N HIS A 254 -12.84 9.04 -8.20
CA HIS A 254 -13.28 8.08 -7.20
C HIS A 254 -12.42 8.16 -5.93
N ASN A 255 -12.29 9.37 -5.38
CA ASN A 255 -11.35 9.73 -4.32
C ASN A 255 -11.30 8.68 -3.20
N ALA A 256 -10.12 8.06 -3.02
CA ALA A 256 -9.93 6.89 -2.16
C ALA A 256 -10.32 7.14 -0.69
N TRP A 257 -10.05 8.35 -0.19
CA TRP A 257 -10.50 8.86 1.11
C TRP A 257 -10.36 10.38 1.18
N CYS A 258 -11.11 10.99 2.06
CA CYS A 258 -10.96 12.40 2.40
C CYS A 258 -9.74 12.64 3.28
N ALA A 259 -9.00 13.71 3.06
CA ALA A 259 -7.95 14.15 3.97
C ALA A 259 -8.05 15.63 4.26
N ILE A 260 -8.34 15.94 5.52
CA ILE A 260 -8.53 17.29 6.05
C ILE A 260 -7.72 17.47 7.35
N PRO A 261 -7.35 18.69 7.68
CA PRO A 261 -6.95 19.05 9.04
C PRO A 261 -8.19 19.29 9.91
N LEU A 262 -8.00 19.56 11.21
CA LEU A 262 -9.04 20.02 12.10
C LEU A 262 -8.89 21.50 12.42
N PHE A 263 -7.64 21.97 12.68
CA PHE A 263 -7.32 23.33 13.12
C PHE A 263 -6.61 24.21 12.08
N TRP A 264 -6.30 23.66 10.91
CA TRP A 264 -5.56 24.33 9.84
C TRP A 264 -6.49 24.62 8.63
N PHE A 265 -5.96 25.21 7.58
CA PHE A 265 -6.68 25.71 6.42
C PHE A 265 -7.62 26.86 6.80
N ASN A 266 -7.05 27.87 7.42
CA ASN A 266 -7.74 29.08 7.85
C ASN A 266 -6.78 30.29 7.85
N ARG A 267 -7.23 31.41 8.42
CA ARG A 267 -6.43 32.64 8.46
C ARG A 267 -5.13 32.54 9.26
N MET A 268 -5.01 31.55 10.19
CA MET A 268 -3.78 31.39 10.98
C MET A 268 -2.62 30.90 10.15
N ASP A 269 -2.86 30.06 9.17
CA ASP A 269 -1.83 29.51 8.26
C ASP A 269 -1.89 30.09 6.85
N GLY A 270 -2.73 31.13 6.65
CA GLY A 270 -2.86 31.84 5.39
C GLY A 270 -3.56 31.06 4.27
N ARG A 271 -4.24 29.96 4.61
CA ARG A 271 -4.95 29.09 3.67
C ARG A 271 -6.45 29.04 4.00
N GLY A 272 -7.26 29.60 3.15
CA GLY A 272 -8.72 29.66 3.33
C GLY A 272 -9.21 30.90 4.07
N PRO A 273 -10.52 31.19 3.93
CA PRO A 273 -11.12 32.46 4.38
C PRO A 273 -11.52 32.46 5.87
N TRP A 274 -11.52 31.31 6.51
CA TRP A 274 -12.14 31.08 7.82
C TRP A 274 -11.34 31.64 8.99
N ASP A 275 -12.00 32.02 10.08
CA ASP A 275 -11.39 32.01 11.40
C ASP A 275 -11.27 30.57 11.94
N LEU A 276 -10.61 30.38 13.07
CA LEU A 276 -10.39 29.05 13.64
C LEU A 276 -11.71 28.31 13.93
N ALA A 277 -12.69 28.98 14.52
CA ALA A 277 -13.95 28.35 14.87
C ALA A 277 -14.79 28.02 13.62
N GLY A 278 -14.74 28.87 12.60
CA GLY A 278 -15.35 28.65 11.30
C GLY A 278 -14.72 27.43 10.60
N SER A 279 -13.41 27.39 10.55
CA SER A 279 -12.67 26.27 9.94
C SER A 279 -13.00 24.93 10.60
N ILE A 280 -13.06 24.87 11.93
CA ILE A 280 -13.44 23.65 12.64
C ILE A 280 -14.86 23.20 12.23
N ARG A 281 -15.83 24.14 12.17
CA ARG A 281 -17.21 23.80 11.76
C ARG A 281 -17.28 23.29 10.33
N GLU A 282 -16.55 23.91 9.41
CA GLU A 282 -16.48 23.45 8.02
C GLU A 282 -15.90 22.03 7.92
N HIS A 283 -14.80 21.74 8.62
CA HIS A 283 -14.25 20.40 8.65
C HIS A 283 -15.19 19.36 9.29
N GLN A 284 -15.95 19.74 10.31
CA GLN A 284 -16.97 18.88 10.92
C GLN A 284 -18.11 18.57 9.94
N GLN A 285 -18.53 19.53 9.12
CA GLN A 285 -19.52 19.31 8.05
C GLN A 285 -18.96 18.33 7.00
N VAL A 286 -17.69 18.49 6.60
CA VAL A 286 -17.01 17.57 5.68
C VAL A 286 -16.97 16.16 6.24
N MET A 287 -16.62 15.98 7.52
CA MET A 287 -16.64 14.67 8.18
C MET A 287 -18.04 14.04 8.11
N THR A 288 -19.08 14.81 8.43
CA THR A 288 -20.46 14.34 8.35
C THR A 288 -20.84 13.92 6.93
N TRP A 289 -20.44 14.70 5.95
CA TRP A 289 -20.75 14.45 4.54
C TRP A 289 -20.11 13.15 4.02
N TYR A 290 -18.82 12.94 4.31
CA TYR A 290 -18.10 11.72 3.93
C TYR A 290 -18.55 10.51 4.75
N GLY A 291 -18.79 10.70 6.05
CA GLY A 291 -19.29 9.65 6.94
C GLY A 291 -20.63 9.07 6.48
N ALA A 292 -21.56 9.93 6.07
CA ALA A 292 -22.85 9.52 5.52
C ALA A 292 -22.75 8.68 4.22
N ARG A 293 -21.59 8.75 3.53
CA ARG A 293 -21.32 8.01 2.30
C ARG A 293 -20.41 6.79 2.51
N GLY A 294 -20.00 6.52 3.75
CA GLY A 294 -19.11 5.40 4.08
C GLY A 294 -17.70 5.53 3.49
N ILE A 295 -17.26 6.73 3.17
CA ILE A 295 -15.93 7.00 2.62
C ILE A 295 -14.99 7.30 3.79
N PRO A 296 -13.80 6.67 3.85
CA PRO A 296 -12.85 6.90 4.94
C PRO A 296 -12.38 8.36 5.02
N VAL A 297 -12.09 8.81 6.24
CA VAL A 297 -11.59 10.17 6.50
C VAL A 297 -10.27 10.12 7.26
N GLU A 298 -9.25 10.80 6.72
CA GLU A 298 -7.96 11.07 7.34
C GLU A 298 -7.95 12.48 7.93
N LEU A 299 -7.64 12.62 9.22
CA LEU A 299 -7.32 13.92 9.78
C LEU A 299 -5.81 14.06 9.97
N ASN A 300 -5.24 15.04 9.29
CA ASN A 300 -3.79 15.28 9.24
C ASN A 300 -3.29 16.07 10.46
N GLU A 301 -4.08 16.25 11.47
CA GLU A 301 -3.82 17.18 12.57
C GLU A 301 -2.49 16.93 13.30
N PRO A 302 -2.17 15.69 13.74
CA PRO A 302 -0.91 15.42 14.41
C PRO A 302 0.31 15.74 13.53
N HIS A 303 0.21 15.51 12.24
CA HIS A 303 1.23 15.80 11.25
C HIS A 303 1.47 17.32 11.11
N HIS A 304 0.41 18.12 11.06
CA HIS A 304 0.55 19.58 10.97
C HIS A 304 1.25 20.19 12.18
N TRP A 305 0.98 19.68 13.37
CA TRP A 305 1.68 20.08 14.59
C TRP A 305 3.14 19.60 14.60
N GLY A 306 3.38 18.35 14.24
CA GLY A 306 4.73 17.78 14.19
C GLY A 306 5.66 18.53 13.22
N MET A 307 5.15 18.96 12.05
CA MET A 307 5.93 19.79 11.11
C MET A 307 6.23 21.21 11.61
N ARG A 308 5.65 21.63 12.72
CA ARG A 308 5.83 22.95 13.32
C ARG A 308 6.55 22.88 14.67
N ASP A 309 7.29 21.80 14.89
CA ASP A 309 8.04 21.55 16.14
C ASP A 309 7.17 21.63 17.41
N ALA A 310 5.89 21.32 17.31
CA ALA A 310 5.05 21.26 18.48
C ALA A 310 5.50 20.17 19.46
N PRO A 311 5.42 20.39 20.77
CA PRO A 311 5.74 19.36 21.76
C PRO A 311 4.93 18.08 21.54
N ASP A 312 5.53 16.92 21.88
CA ASP A 312 4.90 15.61 21.69
C ASP A 312 3.50 15.51 22.34
N VAL A 313 3.28 16.19 23.48
CA VAL A 313 1.97 16.26 24.13
C VAL A 313 0.92 16.87 23.20
N VAL A 314 1.25 17.94 22.47
CA VAL A 314 0.34 18.57 21.50
C VAL A 314 0.00 17.60 20.37
N CYS A 315 1.01 16.88 19.86
CA CYS A 315 0.80 15.86 18.82
C CYS A 315 -0.12 14.73 19.30
N VAL A 316 0.06 14.25 20.53
CA VAL A 316 -0.77 13.19 21.13
C VAL A 316 -2.20 13.67 21.39
N VAL A 317 -2.37 14.86 21.96
CA VAL A 317 -3.70 15.46 22.18
C VAL A 317 -4.43 15.71 20.87
N SER A 318 -3.73 16.22 19.85
CA SER A 318 -4.33 16.46 18.54
C SER A 318 -4.77 15.16 17.85
N ALA A 319 -4.07 14.05 18.06
CA ALA A 319 -4.49 12.74 17.59
C ALA A 319 -5.84 12.32 18.21
N TYR A 320 -5.99 12.52 19.53
CA TYR A 320 -7.25 12.24 20.21
C TYR A 320 -8.38 13.14 19.71
N LEU A 321 -8.17 14.45 19.64
CA LEU A 321 -9.18 15.41 19.17
C LEU A 321 -9.62 15.08 17.74
N SER A 322 -8.69 14.69 16.87
CA SER A 322 -9.00 14.27 15.51
C SER A 322 -9.91 13.03 15.47
N ALA A 323 -9.51 11.96 16.17
CA ALA A 323 -10.27 10.71 16.20
C ALA A 323 -11.65 10.90 16.87
N HIS A 324 -11.71 11.68 17.96
CA HIS A 324 -12.94 12.02 18.65
C HIS A 324 -13.92 12.78 17.75
N ASN A 325 -13.45 13.84 17.06
CA ASN A 325 -14.29 14.59 16.14
C ASN A 325 -14.78 13.69 14.99
N ALA A 326 -13.90 12.90 14.37
CA ALA A 326 -14.29 11.97 13.33
C ALA A 326 -15.43 11.05 13.79
N LYS A 327 -15.31 10.46 14.98
CA LYS A 327 -16.34 9.59 15.56
C LYS A 327 -17.65 10.32 15.80
N VAL A 328 -17.60 11.49 16.45
CA VAL A 328 -18.80 12.27 16.80
C VAL A 328 -19.55 12.74 15.55
N PHE A 329 -18.83 13.08 14.49
CA PHE A 329 -19.40 13.54 13.23
C PHE A 329 -19.67 12.42 12.22
N GLY A 330 -19.76 11.15 12.69
CA GLY A 330 -20.32 10.04 11.94
C GLY A 330 -19.37 9.37 10.96
N VAL A 331 -18.06 9.64 11.03
CA VAL A 331 -17.05 8.87 10.28
C VAL A 331 -17.01 7.46 10.84
N ARG A 332 -17.15 6.46 9.97
CA ARG A 332 -17.04 5.05 10.34
C ARG A 332 -15.60 4.55 10.27
N ASP A 333 -14.90 4.90 9.23
CA ASP A 333 -13.54 4.43 8.92
C ASP A 333 -12.57 5.61 8.99
N TYR A 334 -11.88 5.74 10.12
CA TYR A 334 -10.96 6.81 10.40
C TYR A 334 -9.52 6.40 10.11
N ILE A 335 -8.80 7.19 9.32
CA ILE A 335 -7.38 6.97 9.02
C ILE A 335 -6.54 7.85 9.95
N ALA A 336 -5.93 7.22 10.95
CA ALA A 336 -5.05 7.87 11.92
C ALA A 336 -3.67 8.11 11.30
N GLN A 337 -3.22 9.35 11.28
CA GLN A 337 -1.92 9.75 10.74
C GLN A 337 -0.83 9.71 11.81
N LEU A 338 0.21 8.92 11.58
CA LEU A 338 1.36 8.73 12.46
C LEU A 338 2.64 9.16 11.72
N MET A 339 3.22 10.30 12.10
CA MET A 339 4.42 10.82 11.45
C MET A 339 5.67 10.56 12.28
N PHE A 340 6.51 9.66 11.77
CA PHE A 340 7.81 9.32 12.33
C PHE A 340 8.88 10.33 11.94
N ASN A 341 9.99 10.33 12.67
CA ASN A 341 11.15 11.22 12.44
C ASN A 341 10.76 12.71 12.42
N SER A 342 9.85 13.09 13.30
CA SER A 342 9.39 14.47 13.43
C SER A 342 9.21 14.85 14.91
N PRO A 343 9.96 15.83 15.42
CA PRO A 343 10.99 16.62 14.73
C PRO A 343 12.20 15.76 14.31
N PRO A 344 13.05 16.26 13.39
CA PRO A 344 14.32 15.60 13.05
C PRO A 344 15.21 15.37 14.28
N GLY A 345 15.92 14.24 14.30
CA GLY A 345 16.86 13.93 15.37
C GLY A 345 16.26 13.23 16.59
N LEU A 346 14.97 12.92 16.59
CA LEU A 346 14.41 11.99 17.60
C LEU A 346 15.06 10.62 17.48
N SER A 347 15.35 9.99 18.63
CA SER A 347 15.71 8.57 18.62
C SER A 347 14.52 7.70 18.25
N ASP A 348 14.79 6.51 17.70
CA ASP A 348 13.73 5.54 17.35
C ASP A 348 12.84 5.20 18.55
N ALA A 349 13.43 5.12 19.74
CA ALA A 349 12.69 4.85 20.98
C ALA A 349 11.72 5.97 21.34
N MET A 350 12.11 7.24 21.18
CA MET A 350 11.26 8.41 21.44
C MET A 350 10.14 8.50 20.39
N ASP A 351 10.46 8.27 19.12
CA ASP A 351 9.47 8.25 18.05
C ASP A 351 8.42 7.16 18.28
N LEU A 352 8.85 5.93 18.59
CA LEU A 352 7.93 4.83 18.92
C LEU A 352 7.10 5.13 20.18
N ALA A 353 7.70 5.74 21.21
CA ALA A 353 6.96 6.12 22.41
C ALA A 353 5.82 7.10 22.10
N LYS A 354 6.10 8.12 21.28
CA LYS A 354 5.10 9.08 20.81
C LYS A 354 3.99 8.41 19.98
N MET A 355 4.34 7.58 19.00
CA MET A 355 3.36 6.87 18.18
C MET A 355 2.49 5.92 19.02
N ASN A 356 3.10 5.20 19.95
CA ASN A 356 2.36 4.33 20.87
C ASN A 356 1.45 5.14 21.81
N ALA A 357 1.86 6.33 22.26
CA ALA A 357 1.00 7.20 23.07
C ALA A 357 -0.21 7.66 22.26
N MET A 358 -0.04 8.07 21.00
CA MET A 358 -1.15 8.41 20.11
C MET A 358 -2.12 7.23 19.93
N LEU A 359 -1.61 6.03 19.61
CA LEU A 359 -2.43 4.85 19.43
C LEU A 359 -3.18 4.45 20.70
N ARG A 360 -2.53 4.51 21.86
CA ARG A 360 -3.15 4.20 23.16
C ARG A 360 -4.27 5.14 23.54
N ILE A 361 -4.15 6.44 23.22
CA ILE A 361 -5.18 7.42 23.58
C ILE A 361 -6.39 7.35 22.65
N ILE A 362 -6.22 6.94 21.38
CA ILE A 362 -7.33 6.81 20.43
C ILE A 362 -7.98 5.41 20.44
N ALA A 363 -7.26 4.37 20.85
CA ALA A 363 -7.77 2.99 20.86
C ALA A 363 -9.14 2.81 21.58
N PRO A 364 -9.41 3.46 22.73
CA PRO A 364 -10.70 3.36 23.39
C PRO A 364 -11.88 3.95 22.60
N LEU A 365 -11.62 4.71 21.55
CA LEU A 365 -12.67 5.24 20.68
C LEU A 365 -13.16 4.20 19.67
N GLU A 366 -12.38 3.14 19.39
CA GLU A 366 -12.73 2.10 18.44
C GLU A 366 -13.90 1.24 18.95
N ASP A 367 -14.89 1.01 18.09
CA ASP A 367 -16.06 0.15 18.36
C ASP A 367 -16.64 -0.42 17.04
N GLU A 368 -17.80 -1.07 17.10
CA GLU A 368 -18.48 -1.65 15.92
C GLU A 368 -18.83 -0.64 14.83
N LYS A 369 -18.91 0.65 15.18
CA LYS A 369 -19.28 1.74 14.27
C LYS A 369 -18.14 2.67 13.93
N PHE A 370 -16.99 2.54 14.57
CA PHE A 370 -15.82 3.40 14.38
C PHE A 370 -14.54 2.57 14.36
N HIS A 371 -13.91 2.47 13.19
CA HIS A 371 -12.69 1.70 12.95
C HIS A 371 -11.50 2.61 12.73
N ILE A 372 -10.34 2.25 13.31
CA ILE A 372 -9.11 3.04 13.22
C ILE A 372 -8.10 2.33 12.30
N TRP A 373 -7.83 2.96 11.15
CA TRP A 373 -6.84 2.52 10.17
C TRP A 373 -5.55 3.32 10.35
N ARG A 374 -4.43 2.64 10.61
CA ARG A 374 -3.15 3.29 10.86
C ARG A 374 -2.45 3.62 9.55
N GLN A 375 -2.13 4.90 9.35
CA GLN A 375 -1.28 5.36 8.27
C GLN A 375 -0.01 5.96 8.86
N THR A 376 1.15 5.50 8.40
CA THR A 376 2.44 6.02 8.82
C THR A 376 3.10 6.82 7.70
N ARG A 377 4.00 7.73 8.07
CA ARG A 377 4.85 8.44 7.12
C ARG A 377 6.16 8.88 7.77
N THR A 378 7.19 9.10 6.95
CA THR A 378 8.46 9.74 7.36
C THR A 378 8.31 11.25 7.30
N GLY A 379 8.78 11.96 8.32
CA GLY A 379 8.78 13.42 8.37
C GLY A 379 9.70 14.03 7.32
N LEU A 380 9.21 14.99 6.55
CA LEU A 380 9.94 15.58 5.41
C LEU A 380 11.26 16.24 5.82
N LEU A 381 11.31 16.89 6.98
CA LEU A 381 12.50 17.61 7.46
C LEU A 381 13.62 16.68 7.87
N SER A 382 13.37 15.38 8.05
CA SER A 382 14.38 14.41 8.45
C SER A 382 15.24 13.89 7.30
N TYR A 383 14.84 14.13 6.04
CA TYR A 383 15.55 13.59 4.90
C TYR A 383 16.89 14.28 4.66
N PRO A 384 18.00 13.51 4.54
CA PRO A 384 19.26 14.04 4.03
C PRO A 384 19.12 14.57 2.60
N LEU A 385 19.97 15.54 2.26
CA LEU A 385 20.00 16.12 0.90
C LEU A 385 20.59 15.17 -0.15
N GLU A 386 21.49 14.28 0.28
CA GLU A 386 22.13 13.32 -0.64
C GLU A 386 21.14 12.18 -0.97
N PRO A 387 20.88 11.90 -2.29
CA PRO A 387 19.81 10.97 -2.69
C PRO A 387 19.97 9.53 -2.18
N ALA A 388 21.20 9.00 -2.07
CA ALA A 388 21.41 7.65 -1.55
C ALA A 388 21.16 7.59 -0.04
N ALA A 389 21.60 8.61 0.71
CA ALA A 389 21.31 8.73 2.13
C ALA A 389 19.81 8.93 2.39
N ALA A 390 19.11 9.72 1.55
CA ALA A 390 17.67 9.89 1.65
C ALA A 390 16.90 8.56 1.44
N ARG A 391 17.31 7.75 0.47
CA ARG A 391 16.74 6.41 0.26
C ARG A 391 17.01 5.46 1.43
N ALA A 392 18.24 5.49 1.97
CA ALA A 392 18.60 4.68 3.14
C ALA A 392 17.81 5.11 4.38
N HIS A 393 17.64 6.43 4.60
CA HIS A 393 16.82 6.96 5.69
C HIS A 393 15.35 6.52 5.55
N LEU A 394 14.78 6.61 4.35
CA LEU A 394 13.41 6.13 4.08
C LEU A 394 13.27 4.64 4.42
N ALA A 395 14.21 3.80 3.99
CA ALA A 395 14.17 2.37 4.27
C ALA A 395 14.25 2.07 5.78
N ALA A 396 15.14 2.75 6.52
CA ALA A 396 15.26 2.62 7.98
C ALA A 396 13.98 3.10 8.69
N SER A 397 13.43 4.25 8.27
CA SER A 397 12.19 4.78 8.81
C SER A 397 11.01 3.83 8.57
N ILE A 398 10.87 3.25 7.38
CA ILE A 398 9.81 2.27 7.09
C ILE A 398 9.95 1.04 7.98
N TYR A 399 11.17 0.54 8.19
CA TYR A 399 11.43 -0.57 9.11
C TYR A 399 10.94 -0.26 10.52
N LEU A 400 11.23 0.95 11.04
CA LEU A 400 10.74 1.42 12.32
C LEU A 400 9.20 1.52 12.35
N GLN A 401 8.59 2.06 11.30
CA GLN A 401 7.15 2.22 11.15
C GLN A 401 6.39 0.88 11.20
N MET A 402 7.00 -0.21 10.72
CA MET A 402 6.38 -1.55 10.77
C MET A 402 6.10 -2.02 12.22
N SER A 403 6.78 -1.46 13.23
CA SER A 403 6.53 -1.76 14.63
C SER A 403 5.11 -1.42 15.09
N VAL A 404 4.43 -0.48 14.45
CA VAL A 404 3.03 -0.11 14.73
C VAL A 404 2.02 -0.80 13.81
N ARG A 405 2.47 -1.74 12.98
CA ARG A 405 1.64 -2.51 12.03
C ARG A 405 0.72 -1.60 11.21
N PRO A 406 1.26 -0.71 10.37
CA PRO A 406 0.45 0.20 9.57
C PRO A 406 -0.39 -0.55 8.53
N HIS A 407 -1.55 0.01 8.19
CA HIS A 407 -2.36 -0.43 7.06
C HIS A 407 -1.98 0.31 5.78
N ILE A 408 -1.44 1.52 5.93
CA ILE A 408 -0.97 2.38 4.83
C ILE A 408 0.39 2.97 5.22
N ILE A 409 1.35 2.95 4.31
CA ILE A 409 2.64 3.64 4.41
C ILE A 409 2.72 4.72 3.34
N HIS A 410 3.10 5.93 3.77
CA HIS A 410 3.22 7.11 2.91
C HIS A 410 4.66 7.57 2.79
#